data_b1a73446af60162ac3c246df27449bc8
#
_entry.id   b1a73446af60162ac3c246df27449bc8
#
_cell.length_a   1.000
_cell.length_b   1.000
_cell.length_c   1.000
_cell.angle_alpha   90.00
_cell.angle_beta   90.00
_cell.angle_gamma   90.00
#
_symmetry.space_group_name_H-M   'P 1'
#
loop_
_entity.id
_entity.type
_entity.pdbx_description
1 polymer ?
#
loop_
_entity_poly.entity_id
_entity_poly.type
_entity_poly.pdbx_seq_one_letter_code
_entity_poly.pdbx_strand_id
1 'polypeptide(L)'
;MNAIEITIISIVLMIGLGYFLKRIDFLSEKDIDPLNKIVMYILMPCMIFSALYSADMSLLPTLGILPFVILTASIGSGVIAYIILKRLHYDDKKIWSVLVTVMIANTAFMGYPVNLGVYGHPGFLRAIFCDLATTCMFLLLSFVLVLKFGGTVKRAFREILLFPPLWAVFFRFYMLRFKL
;
A
#
# COMPACT_ATOMS: atom_id res chain seq x y z
N MET A 1 26.67 -9.73 -8.64
CA MET A 1 25.33 -9.15 -8.81
C MET A 1 25.06 -8.21 -7.65
N ASN A 2 24.61 -7.02 -7.94
CA ASN A 2 24.26 -6.03 -6.93
C ASN A 2 22.92 -6.39 -6.27
N ALA A 3 22.68 -5.94 -5.03
CA ALA A 3 21.41 -6.19 -4.33
C ALA A 3 20.16 -5.80 -5.14
N ILE A 4 20.27 -4.73 -5.94
CA ILE A 4 19.21 -4.26 -6.84
C ILE A 4 18.91 -5.31 -7.93
N GLU A 5 19.96 -5.83 -8.59
CA GLU A 5 19.80 -6.84 -9.65
C GLU A 5 19.13 -8.12 -9.11
N ILE A 6 19.60 -8.61 -7.96
CA ILE A 6 19.04 -9.79 -7.30
C ILE A 6 17.55 -9.55 -6.98
N THR A 7 17.22 -8.39 -6.43
CA THR A 7 15.84 -8.06 -6.07
C THR A 7 14.93 -8.01 -7.30
N ILE A 8 15.36 -7.35 -8.37
CA ILE A 8 14.58 -7.26 -9.62
C ILE A 8 14.39 -8.64 -10.22
N ILE A 9 15.46 -9.44 -10.32
CA ILE A 9 15.36 -10.81 -10.84
C ILE A 9 14.41 -11.66 -9.99
N SER A 10 14.48 -11.56 -8.66
CA SER A 10 13.57 -12.28 -7.76
C SER A 10 12.11 -11.92 -8.00
N ILE A 11 11.79 -10.64 -8.18
CA ILE A 11 10.43 -10.17 -8.48
C ILE A 11 9.95 -10.72 -9.83
N VAL A 12 10.80 -10.63 -10.87
CA VAL A 12 10.48 -11.16 -12.20
C VAL A 12 10.25 -12.67 -12.15
N LEU A 13 11.10 -13.41 -11.41
CA LEU A 13 10.94 -14.85 -11.22
C LEU A 13 9.64 -15.20 -10.48
N MET A 14 9.26 -14.44 -9.46
CA MET A 14 7.98 -14.64 -8.76
C MET A 14 6.77 -14.43 -9.68
N ILE A 15 6.81 -13.38 -10.51
CA ILE A 15 5.77 -13.12 -11.52
C ILE A 15 5.74 -14.25 -12.54
N GLY A 16 6.90 -14.67 -13.03
CA GLY A 16 7.04 -15.80 -13.99
C GLY A 16 6.52 -17.11 -13.41
N LEU A 17 6.81 -17.37 -12.12
CA LEU A 17 6.29 -18.54 -11.41
C LEU A 17 4.76 -18.52 -11.31
N GLY A 18 4.18 -17.38 -10.94
CA GLY A 18 2.72 -17.21 -10.90
C GLY A 18 2.08 -17.45 -12.26
N TYR A 19 2.67 -16.92 -13.34
CA TYR A 19 2.21 -17.17 -14.71
C TYR A 19 2.32 -18.65 -15.09
N PHE A 20 3.44 -19.30 -14.76
CA PHE A 20 3.67 -20.72 -15.00
C PHE A 20 2.65 -21.59 -14.27
N LEU A 21 2.40 -21.34 -12.98
CA LEU A 21 1.40 -22.07 -12.20
C LEU A 21 -0.02 -21.91 -12.76
N LYS A 22 -0.36 -20.73 -13.28
CA LYS A 22 -1.62 -20.52 -14.00
C LYS A 22 -1.66 -21.34 -15.30
N ARG A 23 -0.55 -21.41 -16.04
CA ARG A 23 -0.51 -22.11 -17.33
C ARG A 23 -0.62 -23.63 -17.24
N ILE A 24 -0.16 -24.22 -16.13
CA ILE A 24 -0.30 -25.65 -15.84
C ILE A 24 -1.59 -26.02 -15.09
N ASP A 25 -2.53 -25.08 -15.00
CA ASP A 25 -3.81 -25.21 -14.28
C ASP A 25 -3.67 -25.58 -12.78
N PHE A 26 -2.50 -25.34 -12.19
CA PHE A 26 -2.28 -25.51 -10.75
C PHE A 26 -2.96 -24.41 -9.93
N LEU A 27 -3.01 -23.17 -10.49
CA LEU A 27 -3.74 -22.03 -9.95
C LEU A 27 -4.75 -21.52 -10.95
N SER A 28 -5.98 -21.33 -10.50
CA SER A 28 -7.09 -20.77 -11.28
C SER A 28 -7.41 -19.34 -10.87
N GLU A 29 -8.22 -18.64 -11.63
CA GLU A 29 -8.68 -17.30 -11.25
C GLU A 29 -9.51 -17.29 -9.94
N LYS A 30 -10.11 -18.43 -9.59
CA LYS A 30 -10.86 -18.59 -8.33
C LYS A 30 -9.97 -18.62 -7.09
N ASP A 31 -8.69 -18.96 -7.24
CA ASP A 31 -7.72 -19.06 -6.15
C ASP A 31 -7.12 -17.69 -5.79
N ILE A 32 -7.25 -16.70 -6.68
CA ILE A 32 -6.71 -15.35 -6.48
C ILE A 32 -7.31 -14.68 -5.24
N ASP A 33 -8.64 -14.70 -5.10
CA ASP A 33 -9.32 -14.07 -3.97
C ASP A 33 -8.98 -14.69 -2.60
N PRO A 34 -8.98 -16.04 -2.44
CA PRO A 34 -8.51 -16.67 -1.20
C PRO A 34 -7.04 -16.35 -0.88
N LEU A 35 -6.14 -16.40 -1.87
CA LEU A 35 -4.74 -16.06 -1.69
C LEU A 35 -4.54 -14.60 -1.27
N ASN A 36 -5.21 -13.68 -1.96
CA ASN A 36 -5.17 -12.26 -1.58
C ASN A 36 -5.69 -12.04 -0.15
N LYS A 37 -6.75 -12.72 0.26
CA LYS A 37 -7.25 -12.64 1.63
C LYS A 37 -6.21 -13.10 2.64
N ILE A 38 -5.53 -14.21 2.41
CA ILE A 38 -4.46 -14.70 3.30
C ILE A 38 -3.34 -13.66 3.39
N VAL A 39 -2.90 -13.12 2.24
CA VAL A 39 -1.85 -12.09 2.22
C VAL A 39 -2.29 -10.85 2.99
N MET A 40 -3.47 -10.30 2.69
CA MET A 40 -3.94 -9.03 3.23
C MET A 40 -4.36 -9.11 4.71
N TYR A 41 -4.97 -10.22 5.13
CA TYR A 41 -5.55 -10.34 6.47
C TYR A 41 -4.65 -11.05 7.47
N ILE A 42 -3.64 -11.79 7.02
CA ILE A 42 -2.74 -12.56 7.90
C ILE A 42 -1.30 -12.14 7.68
N LEU A 43 -0.75 -12.33 6.47
CA LEU A 43 0.69 -12.17 6.25
C LEU A 43 1.15 -10.72 6.38
N MET A 44 0.44 -9.76 5.78
CA MET A 44 0.80 -8.34 5.87
C MET A 44 0.74 -7.79 7.30
N PRO A 45 -0.34 -7.98 8.08
CA PRO A 45 -0.36 -7.55 9.47
C PRO A 45 0.76 -8.15 10.32
N CYS A 46 1.02 -9.45 10.17
CA CYS A 46 2.12 -10.11 10.90
C CYS A 46 3.49 -9.53 10.51
N MET A 47 3.71 -9.30 9.23
CA MET A 47 4.97 -8.74 8.72
C MET A 47 5.18 -7.28 9.19
N ILE A 48 4.14 -6.45 9.14
CA ILE A 48 4.15 -5.07 9.63
C ILE A 48 4.40 -5.05 11.13
N PHE A 49 3.68 -5.87 11.89
CA PHE A 49 3.86 -5.95 13.33
C PHE A 49 5.29 -6.38 13.71
N SER A 50 5.82 -7.44 13.08
CA SER A 50 7.18 -7.92 13.30
C SER A 50 8.23 -6.85 13.00
N ALA A 51 8.09 -6.13 11.88
CA ALA A 51 9.00 -5.05 11.51
C ALA A 51 8.97 -3.89 12.50
N LEU A 52 7.77 -3.48 12.93
CA LEU A 52 7.61 -2.41 13.91
C LEU A 52 8.04 -2.84 15.33
N TYR A 53 7.89 -4.12 15.66
CA TYR A 53 8.35 -4.67 16.94
C TYR A 53 9.86 -4.62 17.06
N SER A 54 10.56 -4.98 15.98
CA SER A 54 12.03 -4.97 15.91
C SER A 54 12.64 -3.60 15.64
N ALA A 55 11.81 -2.59 15.39
CA ALA A 55 12.28 -1.25 15.04
C ALA A 55 12.83 -0.50 16.25
N ASP A 56 13.94 0.22 16.04
CA ASP A 56 14.44 1.18 17.00
C ASP A 56 13.52 2.41 17.06
N MET A 57 12.90 2.63 18.20
CA MET A 57 11.96 3.73 18.42
C MET A 57 12.60 5.11 18.35
N SER A 58 13.94 5.22 18.48
CA SER A 58 14.66 6.47 18.28
C SER A 58 14.53 7.01 16.86
N LEU A 59 14.22 6.15 15.88
CA LEU A 59 14.02 6.49 14.48
C LEU A 59 12.63 7.07 14.17
N LEU A 60 11.65 6.96 15.07
CA LEU A 60 10.27 7.41 14.85
C LEU A 60 10.15 8.87 14.35
N PRO A 61 10.90 9.87 14.92
CA PRO A 61 10.82 11.24 14.42
C PRO A 61 11.24 11.36 12.94
N THR A 62 12.27 10.61 12.53
CA THR A 62 12.75 10.60 11.14
C THR A 62 11.79 9.85 10.21
N LEU A 63 11.22 8.74 10.68
CA LEU A 63 10.26 7.96 9.91
C LEU A 63 8.91 8.67 9.77
N GLY A 64 8.51 9.46 10.77
CA GLY A 64 7.26 10.20 10.78
C GLY A 64 7.13 11.26 9.67
N ILE A 65 8.24 11.71 9.07
CA ILE A 65 8.22 12.65 7.94
C ILE A 65 7.81 11.99 6.64
N LEU A 66 8.08 10.67 6.46
CA LEU A 66 7.84 9.95 5.22
C LEU A 66 6.37 9.95 4.77
N PRO A 67 5.38 9.75 5.65
CA PRO A 67 3.98 9.90 5.28
C PRO A 67 3.65 11.24 4.64
N PHE A 68 4.18 12.34 5.16
CA PHE A 68 3.94 13.67 4.61
C PHE A 68 4.56 13.83 3.22
N VAL A 69 5.75 13.29 2.99
CA VAL A 69 6.40 13.32 1.68
C VAL A 69 5.55 12.56 0.65
N ILE A 70 5.08 11.36 0.99
CA ILE A 70 4.23 10.56 0.10
C ILE A 70 2.89 11.24 -0.15
N LEU A 71 2.23 11.77 0.87
CA LEU A 71 0.98 12.51 0.70
C LEU A 71 1.14 13.72 -0.21
N THR A 72 2.21 14.50 -0.03
CA THR A 72 2.50 15.67 -0.87
C THR A 72 2.76 15.25 -2.32
N ALA A 73 3.53 14.19 -2.56
CA ALA A 73 3.77 13.65 -3.90
C ALA A 73 2.49 13.14 -4.56
N SER A 74 1.66 12.40 -3.82
CA SER A 74 0.37 11.89 -4.30
C SER A 74 -0.60 13.01 -4.66
N ILE A 75 -0.72 14.02 -3.81
CA ILE A 75 -1.57 15.20 -4.09
C ILE A 75 -1.02 15.98 -5.30
N GLY A 76 0.29 16.20 -5.35
CA GLY A 76 0.94 16.92 -6.46
C GLY A 76 0.72 16.21 -7.79
N SER A 77 0.93 14.89 -7.86
CA SER A 77 0.65 14.10 -9.07
C SER A 77 -0.83 14.12 -9.46
N GLY A 78 -1.71 14.04 -8.48
CA GLY A 78 -3.16 14.15 -8.69
C GLY A 78 -3.58 15.52 -9.26
N VAL A 79 -3.05 16.61 -8.73
CA VAL A 79 -3.32 17.97 -9.23
C VAL A 79 -2.86 18.12 -10.67
N ILE A 80 -1.65 17.67 -10.98
CA ILE A 80 -1.10 17.71 -12.35
C ILE A 80 -2.00 16.89 -13.30
N ALA A 81 -2.32 15.65 -12.92
CA ALA A 81 -3.20 14.79 -13.72
C ALA A 81 -4.58 15.41 -13.92
N TYR A 82 -5.18 15.99 -12.87
CA TYR A 82 -6.47 16.68 -12.95
C TYR A 82 -6.44 17.82 -13.95
N ILE A 83 -5.42 18.70 -13.89
CA ILE A 83 -5.29 19.84 -14.80
C ILE A 83 -5.17 19.38 -16.25
N ILE A 84 -4.34 18.34 -16.51
CA ILE A 84 -4.14 17.80 -17.85
C ILE A 84 -5.45 17.22 -18.39
N LEU A 85 -6.11 16.34 -17.61
CA LEU A 85 -7.34 15.67 -18.05
C LEU A 85 -8.50 16.65 -18.25
N LYS A 86 -8.58 17.68 -17.42
CA LYS A 86 -9.59 18.74 -17.56
C LYS A 86 -9.38 19.55 -18.84
N ARG A 87 -8.13 19.86 -19.19
CA ARG A 87 -7.79 20.54 -20.45
C ARG A 87 -8.05 19.67 -21.68
N LEU A 88 -7.93 18.35 -21.55
CA LEU A 88 -8.27 17.39 -22.60
C LEU A 88 -9.78 17.11 -22.71
N HIS A 89 -10.61 17.81 -21.92
CA HIS A 89 -12.08 17.71 -21.93
C HIS A 89 -12.60 16.29 -21.61
N TYR A 90 -11.88 15.52 -20.79
CA TYR A 90 -12.39 14.24 -20.31
C TYR A 90 -13.58 14.45 -19.36
N ASP A 91 -14.52 13.50 -19.37
CA ASP A 91 -15.65 13.46 -18.46
C ASP A 91 -15.21 13.17 -17.02
N ASP A 92 -16.00 13.63 -16.05
CA ASP A 92 -15.66 13.52 -14.63
C ASP A 92 -15.38 12.08 -14.18
N LYS A 93 -16.12 11.08 -14.67
CA LYS A 93 -15.90 9.68 -14.30
C LYS A 93 -14.52 9.18 -14.72
N LYS A 94 -14.08 9.51 -15.94
CA LYS A 94 -12.73 9.16 -16.43
C LYS A 94 -11.65 9.89 -15.65
N ILE A 95 -11.85 11.20 -15.39
CA ILE A 95 -10.90 11.99 -14.59
C ILE A 95 -10.69 11.30 -13.23
N TRP A 96 -11.74 10.99 -12.50
CA TRP A 96 -11.61 10.38 -11.17
C TRP A 96 -11.03 8.98 -11.22
N SER A 97 -11.31 8.18 -12.23
CA SER A 97 -10.68 6.85 -12.41
C SER A 97 -9.16 6.97 -12.57
N VAL A 98 -8.70 7.94 -13.37
CA VAL A 98 -7.25 8.18 -13.54
C VAL A 98 -6.63 8.75 -12.26
N LEU A 99 -7.32 9.68 -11.58
CA LEU A 99 -6.82 10.25 -10.32
C LEU A 99 -6.56 9.17 -9.26
N VAL A 100 -7.48 8.24 -9.08
CA VAL A 100 -7.29 7.11 -8.14
C VAL A 100 -6.03 6.32 -8.50
N THR A 101 -5.83 6.02 -9.78
CA THR A 101 -4.67 5.24 -10.24
C THR A 101 -3.34 6.00 -10.07
N VAL A 102 -3.34 7.32 -10.32
CA VAL A 102 -2.13 8.15 -10.25
C VAL A 102 -1.74 8.50 -8.81
N MET A 103 -2.73 8.69 -7.93
CA MET A 103 -2.51 9.13 -6.54
C MET A 103 -2.21 7.97 -5.59
N ILE A 104 -2.53 6.73 -5.97
CA ILE A 104 -2.30 5.54 -5.14
C ILE A 104 -1.11 4.77 -5.68
N ALA A 105 0.02 4.86 -5.00
CA ALA A 105 1.22 4.10 -5.34
C ALA A 105 1.13 2.65 -4.84
N ASN A 106 1.78 1.72 -5.54
CA ASN A 106 1.89 0.33 -5.10
C ASN A 106 3.02 0.18 -4.07
N THR A 107 2.82 0.77 -2.90
CA THR A 107 3.82 0.82 -1.82
C THR A 107 3.96 -0.50 -1.08
N ALA A 108 2.91 -1.31 -1.00
CA ALA A 108 2.94 -2.61 -0.33
C ALA A 108 3.49 -3.71 -1.23
N PHE A 109 2.80 -4.09 -2.32
CA PHE A 109 3.17 -5.26 -3.12
C PHE A 109 4.49 -5.12 -3.88
N MET A 110 4.83 -3.90 -4.32
CA MET A 110 6.11 -3.61 -4.97
C MET A 110 7.10 -2.93 -4.04
N GLY A 111 6.63 -2.00 -3.23
CA GLY A 111 7.49 -1.22 -2.33
C GLY A 111 8.16 -2.07 -1.26
N TYR A 112 7.45 -3.01 -0.63
CA TYR A 112 8.01 -3.85 0.43
C TYR A 112 9.16 -4.75 -0.06
N PRO A 113 8.98 -5.61 -1.07
CA PRO A 113 10.06 -6.48 -1.53
C PRO A 113 11.25 -5.71 -2.10
N VAL A 114 11.01 -4.60 -2.80
CA VAL A 114 12.09 -3.76 -3.33
C VAL A 114 12.91 -3.13 -2.21
N ASN A 115 12.24 -2.50 -1.23
CA ASN A 115 12.96 -1.84 -0.14
C ASN A 115 13.66 -2.85 0.78
N LEU A 116 13.04 -4.00 1.03
CA LEU A 116 13.66 -5.07 1.81
C LEU A 116 14.90 -5.64 1.09
N GLY A 117 14.80 -5.91 -0.21
CA GLY A 117 15.88 -6.50 -0.99
C GLY A 117 17.06 -5.56 -1.23
N VAL A 118 16.81 -4.26 -1.38
CA VAL A 118 17.85 -3.26 -1.69
C VAL A 118 18.47 -2.66 -0.42
N TYR A 119 17.65 -2.33 0.56
CA TYR A 119 18.05 -1.59 1.75
C TYR A 119 17.90 -2.40 3.06
N GLY A 120 17.49 -3.67 2.97
CA GLY A 120 17.30 -4.54 4.13
C GLY A 120 16.15 -4.06 5.05
N HIS A 121 16.19 -4.49 6.32
CA HIS A 121 15.17 -4.15 7.32
C HIS A 121 14.95 -2.63 7.53
N PRO A 122 15.99 -1.76 7.53
CA PRO A 122 15.77 -0.32 7.63
C PRO A 122 14.98 0.27 6.46
N GLY A 123 15.20 -0.25 5.24
CA GLY A 123 14.42 0.15 4.05
C GLY A 123 12.98 -0.34 4.12
N PHE A 124 12.80 -1.57 4.55
CA PHE A 124 11.47 -2.15 4.74
C PHE A 124 10.63 -1.36 5.75
N LEU A 125 11.22 -0.96 6.88
CA LEU A 125 10.56 -0.14 7.87
C LEU A 125 10.10 1.21 7.28
N ARG A 126 10.95 1.88 6.49
CA ARG A 126 10.58 3.10 5.76
C ARG A 126 9.43 2.88 4.79
N ALA A 127 9.44 1.76 4.07
CA ALA A 127 8.35 1.41 3.14
C ALA A 127 7.01 1.25 3.87
N ILE A 128 6.99 0.69 5.08
CA ILE A 128 5.77 0.59 5.91
C ILE A 128 5.22 1.98 6.25
N PHE A 129 6.06 2.93 6.63
CA PHE A 129 5.61 4.31 6.91
C PHE A 129 5.09 5.02 5.65
N CYS A 130 5.71 4.77 4.50
CA CYS A 130 5.20 5.26 3.21
C CYS A 130 3.84 4.64 2.87
N ASP A 131 3.66 3.35 3.14
CA ASP A 131 2.40 2.64 2.87
C ASP A 131 1.24 3.11 3.75
N LEU A 132 1.51 3.48 5.00
CA LEU A 132 0.51 4.13 5.86
C LEU A 132 -0.06 5.39 5.21
N ALA A 133 0.79 6.22 4.60
CA ALA A 133 0.34 7.41 3.88
C ALA A 133 -0.49 7.07 2.65
N THR A 134 -0.06 6.08 1.86
CA THR A 134 -0.80 5.61 0.69
C THR A 134 -2.16 5.05 1.10
N THR A 135 -2.22 4.31 2.19
CA THR A 135 -3.48 3.84 2.78
C THR A 135 -4.39 5.01 3.18
N CYS A 136 -3.88 6.02 3.88
CA CYS A 136 -4.66 7.21 4.21
C CYS A 136 -5.18 7.92 2.94
N MET A 137 -4.36 8.03 1.89
CA MET A 137 -4.77 8.60 0.62
C MET A 137 -5.89 7.79 -0.05
N PHE A 138 -5.75 6.46 -0.05
CA PHE A 138 -6.80 5.56 -0.56
C PHE A 138 -8.13 5.76 0.16
N LEU A 139 -8.11 5.88 1.48
CA LEU A 139 -9.30 6.09 2.29
C LEU A 139 -9.95 7.46 2.01
N LEU A 140 -9.15 8.51 1.90
CA LEU A 140 -9.62 9.86 1.55
C LEU A 140 -10.26 9.87 0.15
N LEU A 141 -9.60 9.29 -0.85
CA LEU A 141 -10.13 9.21 -2.20
C LEU A 141 -11.40 8.37 -2.26
N SER A 142 -11.44 7.23 -1.57
CA SER A 142 -12.65 6.39 -1.48
C SER A 142 -13.83 7.17 -0.89
N PHE A 143 -13.59 7.96 0.16
CA PHE A 143 -14.61 8.82 0.76
C PHE A 143 -15.11 9.90 -0.22
N VAL A 144 -14.18 10.59 -0.91
CA VAL A 144 -14.53 11.60 -1.92
C VAL A 144 -15.34 10.99 -3.07
N LEU A 145 -14.96 9.80 -3.54
CA LEU A 145 -15.69 9.09 -4.60
C LEU A 145 -17.12 8.72 -4.17
N VAL A 146 -17.30 8.25 -2.95
CA VAL A 146 -18.62 7.95 -2.39
C VAL A 146 -19.49 9.19 -2.33
N LEU A 147 -18.95 10.32 -1.89
CA LEU A 147 -19.70 11.60 -1.87
C LEU A 147 -20.06 12.10 -3.26
N LYS A 148 -19.16 11.95 -4.24
CA LYS A 148 -19.35 12.52 -5.58
C LYS A 148 -20.23 11.65 -6.49
N PHE A 149 -20.10 10.34 -6.44
CA PHE A 149 -20.77 9.42 -7.38
C PHE A 149 -21.92 8.61 -6.74
N GLY A 150 -22.21 8.86 -5.50
CA GLY A 150 -23.21 8.13 -4.74
C GLY A 150 -22.69 6.82 -4.18
N GLY A 151 -22.95 6.58 -2.93
CA GLY A 151 -22.56 5.35 -2.22
C GLY A 151 -22.89 5.48 -0.75
N THR A 152 -22.69 4.40 0.00
CA THR A 152 -22.98 4.39 1.43
C THR A 152 -21.69 4.70 2.21
N VAL A 153 -21.60 5.91 2.75
CA VAL A 153 -20.48 6.35 3.63
C VAL A 153 -20.22 5.33 4.75
N LYS A 154 -21.29 4.74 5.30
CA LYS A 154 -21.19 3.69 6.32
C LYS A 154 -20.37 2.48 5.85
N ARG A 155 -20.51 2.08 4.58
CA ARG A 155 -19.75 0.97 3.99
C ARG A 155 -18.26 1.33 3.86
N ALA A 156 -17.96 2.49 3.31
CA ALA A 156 -16.58 2.97 3.20
C ALA A 156 -15.90 3.04 4.58
N PHE A 157 -16.57 3.60 5.59
CA PHE A 157 -16.06 3.69 6.96
C PHE A 157 -15.83 2.31 7.59
N ARG A 158 -16.74 1.35 7.36
CA ARG A 158 -16.58 -0.03 7.84
C ARG A 158 -15.36 -0.71 7.22
N GLU A 159 -15.13 -0.54 5.92
CA GLU A 159 -13.96 -1.13 5.23
C GLU A 159 -12.65 -0.57 5.77
N ILE A 160 -12.62 0.72 6.12
CA ILE A 160 -11.49 1.36 6.81
C ILE A 160 -11.22 0.71 8.16
N LEU A 161 -12.24 0.62 9.00
CA LEU A 161 -12.12 0.06 10.35
C LEU A 161 -11.73 -1.42 10.35
N LEU A 162 -12.10 -2.16 9.30
CA LEU A 162 -11.78 -3.57 9.16
C LEU A 162 -10.46 -3.83 8.43
N PHE A 163 -9.69 -2.78 8.07
CA PHE A 163 -8.43 -2.95 7.36
C PHE A 163 -7.31 -3.47 8.30
N PRO A 164 -6.89 -4.74 8.16
CA PRO A 164 -6.05 -5.39 9.16
C PRO A 164 -4.67 -4.76 9.35
N PRO A 165 -3.99 -4.22 8.30
CA PRO A 165 -2.70 -3.55 8.48
C PRO A 165 -2.74 -2.37 9.45
N LEU A 166 -3.85 -1.63 9.53
CA LEU A 166 -4.02 -0.55 10.49
C LEU A 166 -4.03 -1.07 11.94
N TRP A 167 -4.64 -2.23 12.17
CA TRP A 167 -4.67 -2.85 13.48
C TRP A 167 -3.28 -3.32 13.95
N ALA A 168 -2.43 -3.83 13.03
CA ALA A 168 -1.06 -4.20 13.36
C ALA A 168 -0.25 -3.01 13.89
N VAL A 169 -0.39 -1.84 13.24
CA VAL A 169 0.23 -0.58 13.69
C VAL A 169 -0.34 -0.14 15.04
N PHE A 170 -1.67 -0.16 15.18
CA PHE A 170 -2.34 0.23 16.42
C PHE A 170 -1.91 -0.62 17.61
N PHE A 171 -1.88 -1.95 17.46
CA PHE A 171 -1.45 -2.87 18.52
C PHE A 171 -0.01 -2.62 18.94
N ARG A 172 0.90 -2.34 18.01
CA ARG A 172 2.29 -2.01 18.35
C ARG A 172 2.38 -0.73 19.19
N PHE A 173 1.70 0.34 18.80
CA PHE A 173 1.68 1.58 19.57
C PHE A 173 1.00 1.41 20.94
N TYR A 174 -0.03 0.59 21.00
CA TYR A 174 -0.70 0.26 22.26
C TYR A 174 0.26 -0.46 23.22
N MET A 175 0.98 -1.49 22.74
CA MET A 175 1.98 -2.21 23.55
C MET A 175 3.10 -1.29 24.05
N LEU A 176 3.56 -0.33 23.24
CA LEU A 176 4.55 0.66 23.64
C LEU A 176 4.08 1.52 24.83
N ARG A 177 2.79 1.90 24.82
CA ARG A 177 2.22 2.73 25.91
C ARG A 177 2.20 1.98 27.24
N PHE A 178 2.04 0.68 27.23
CA PHE A 178 1.97 -0.16 28.43
C PHE A 178 3.30 -0.85 28.76
N LYS A 179 4.41 -0.55 28.06
CA LYS A 179 5.75 -1.17 28.26
C LYS A 179 5.71 -2.72 28.24
N LEU A 180 4.80 -3.29 27.45
CA LEU A 180 4.71 -4.73 27.20
C LEU A 180 5.59 -5.15 26.02
#